data_ec8fe281ccdd5e3e59289185f7f5a820
#
_entry.id   ec8fe281ccdd5e3e59289185f7f5a820
#
_cell.length_a   1.000
_cell.length_b   1.000
_cell.length_c   1.000
_cell.angle_alpha   90.00
_cell.angle_beta   90.00
_cell.angle_gamma   90.00
#
_symmetry.space_group_name_H-M   'P 1'
#
loop_
_entity.id
_entity.type
_entity.pdbx_description
1 polymer ?
#
loop_
_entity_poly.entity_id
_entity_poly.type
_entity_poly.pdbx_seq_one_letter_code
_entity_poly.pdbx_strand_id
1 'polypeptide(L)'
;MTVTTTTVVFPSEGSGNIIDIGTGSANDTVETQQKQMLQQRLLKKENGKRWLPTALVWGDENAHRLWWEANTLDEFYSIRDEINLLKVWAQDIARQVQDHSVIIDLGCGDVTKVVPLLNELERNGKHVHYYALDISRKALENVLAKLPTSYQYVKYTGLWGTFDNLRAWCGNIQEPRWFLSLGSIFGNDEFQIAINDLKKWVSVMRPQDRMLLGLDACDDDEKVWRSYNDVKDCWHRMIRNGLALSNKVLGHEWYRPEDWEVIGVCHRRSPTLTHQWVARATRTVHCEPLGLYLAQGEEIVTNEWYKYGPDEMQKQFDAVGLSNVAQWKSPSGPVCK
;
A
#
# COMPACT_ATOMS: atom_id res chain seq x y z
N MET A 1 39.56 -13.96 -9.34
CA MET A 1 38.43 -13.15 -8.92
C MET A 1 37.81 -13.85 -7.72
N THR A 2 38.02 -13.29 -6.53
CA THR A 2 37.51 -13.87 -5.29
C THR A 2 36.08 -13.33 -5.11
N VAL A 3 35.10 -14.21 -5.23
CA VAL A 3 33.71 -13.91 -4.93
C VAL A 3 33.58 -13.90 -3.42
N THR A 4 33.48 -12.71 -2.83
CA THR A 4 33.16 -12.55 -1.41
C THR A 4 31.67 -12.78 -1.25
N THR A 5 31.27 -13.97 -0.85
CA THR A 5 29.90 -14.28 -0.44
C THR A 5 29.68 -13.62 0.92
N THR A 6 29.00 -12.48 0.95
CA THR A 6 28.53 -11.90 2.20
C THR A 6 27.36 -12.76 2.68
N THR A 7 27.64 -13.65 3.61
CA THR A 7 26.57 -14.39 4.31
C THR A 7 25.82 -13.39 5.17
N VAL A 8 24.63 -12.99 4.75
CA VAL A 8 23.71 -12.24 5.61
C VAL A 8 23.28 -13.21 6.71
N VAL A 9 23.90 -13.08 7.86
CA VAL A 9 23.46 -13.77 9.08
C VAL A 9 22.16 -13.08 9.47
N PHE A 10 21.01 -13.75 9.30
CA PHE A 10 19.77 -13.31 9.90
C PHE A 10 20.03 -13.18 11.40
N PRO A 11 19.64 -12.06 12.04
CA PRO A 11 19.73 -11.98 13.48
C PRO A 11 18.86 -13.11 14.04
N SER A 12 19.50 -14.17 14.49
CA SER A 12 18.89 -15.15 15.34
C SER A 12 18.51 -14.40 16.61
N GLU A 13 17.24 -14.47 16.97
CA GLU A 13 16.75 -14.12 18.29
C GLU A 13 16.13 -12.71 18.45
N GLY A 14 14.83 -12.75 18.74
CA GLY A 14 14.03 -11.68 19.30
C GLY A 14 12.90 -11.20 18.40
N SER A 15 11.70 -11.71 18.63
CA SER A 15 10.48 -11.07 18.13
C SER A 15 10.51 -9.58 18.51
N GLY A 16 10.22 -8.69 17.56
CA GLY A 16 10.09 -7.25 17.81
C GLY A 16 11.26 -6.38 17.34
N ASN A 17 12.30 -6.94 16.73
CA ASN A 17 13.39 -6.16 16.15
C ASN A 17 12.97 -5.52 14.81
N ILE A 18 13.62 -4.37 14.47
CA ILE A 18 13.47 -3.73 13.17
C ILE A 18 14.81 -3.79 12.43
N ILE A 19 14.78 -4.35 11.22
CA ILE A 19 15.92 -4.43 10.31
C ILE A 19 15.76 -3.30 9.28
N ASP A 20 16.81 -2.49 9.10
CA ASP A 20 16.90 -1.54 8.00
C ASP A 20 17.38 -2.26 6.75
N ILE A 21 16.52 -2.31 5.72
CA ILE A 21 16.83 -2.94 4.43
C ILE A 21 17.09 -1.90 3.33
N GLY A 22 17.05 -0.61 3.66
CA GLY A 22 17.10 0.52 2.72
C GLY A 22 18.44 1.23 2.60
N THR A 23 19.38 1.05 3.53
CA THR A 23 20.58 1.90 3.68
C THR A 23 21.73 1.57 2.73
N GLY A 24 21.49 0.88 1.63
CA GLY A 24 22.56 0.51 0.64
C GLY A 24 23.12 1.67 -0.19
N SER A 25 22.53 2.88 -0.20
CA SER A 25 23.08 4.03 -0.91
C SER A 25 23.03 5.29 -0.03
N ALA A 26 24.19 5.66 0.48
CA ALA A 26 24.40 6.78 1.42
C ALA A 26 24.17 8.19 0.81
N ASN A 27 23.69 8.31 -0.44
CA ASN A 27 23.63 9.59 -1.15
C ASN A 27 22.22 10.12 -1.45
N ASP A 28 21.14 9.35 -1.28
CA ASP A 28 19.79 9.85 -1.51
C ASP A 28 18.98 9.81 -0.21
N THR A 29 18.85 10.97 0.42
CA THR A 29 17.92 11.12 1.53
C THR A 29 16.49 10.94 1.03
N VAL A 30 15.59 10.45 1.90
CA VAL A 30 14.14 10.32 1.60
C VAL A 30 13.59 11.64 1.05
N GLU A 31 14.05 12.78 1.57
CA GLU A 31 13.66 14.12 1.09
C GLU A 31 14.08 14.38 -0.34
N THR A 32 15.30 14.00 -0.74
CA THR A 32 15.78 14.16 -2.12
C THR A 32 14.95 13.34 -3.09
N GLN A 33 14.64 12.09 -2.76
CA GLN A 33 13.80 11.21 -3.57
C GLN A 33 12.37 11.75 -3.70
N GLN A 34 11.77 12.21 -2.60
CA GLN A 34 10.44 12.84 -2.60
C GLN A 34 10.41 14.09 -3.48
N LYS A 35 11.45 14.92 -3.42
CA LYS A 35 11.56 16.13 -4.25
C LYS A 35 11.66 15.79 -5.73
N GLN A 36 12.51 14.84 -6.11
CA GLN A 36 12.65 14.40 -7.50
C GLN A 36 11.34 13.82 -8.05
N MET A 37 10.68 12.97 -7.25
CA MET A 37 9.39 12.37 -7.62
C MET A 37 8.32 13.45 -7.80
N LEU A 38 8.24 14.43 -6.89
CA LEU A 38 7.28 15.53 -6.96
C LEU A 38 7.53 16.39 -8.23
N GLN A 39 8.79 16.74 -8.51
CA GLN A 39 9.17 17.46 -9.71
C GLN A 39 8.74 16.72 -10.97
N GLN A 40 9.09 15.43 -11.07
CA GLN A 40 8.74 14.61 -12.24
C GLN A 40 7.22 14.53 -12.44
N ARG A 41 6.44 14.27 -11.38
CA ARG A 41 4.99 14.10 -11.45
C ARG A 41 4.23 15.40 -11.74
N LEU A 42 4.73 16.54 -11.26
CA LEU A 42 4.11 17.84 -11.53
C LEU A 42 4.51 18.41 -12.91
N LEU A 43 5.75 18.18 -13.38
CA LEU A 43 6.20 18.71 -14.66
C LEU A 43 5.69 17.90 -15.85
N LYS A 44 5.59 16.59 -15.70
CA LYS A 44 5.16 15.71 -16.79
C LYS A 44 3.67 15.39 -16.66
N LYS A 45 2.89 15.70 -17.71
CA LYS A 45 1.49 15.24 -17.79
C LYS A 45 1.45 13.78 -18.24
N GLU A 46 0.74 12.94 -17.48
CA GLU A 46 0.40 11.58 -17.84
C GLU A 46 -1.09 11.53 -18.20
N ASN A 47 -1.43 11.07 -19.39
CA ASN A 47 -2.81 11.11 -19.91
C ASN A 47 -3.47 12.49 -19.84
N GLY A 48 -2.67 13.55 -20.06
CA GLY A 48 -3.13 14.94 -20.02
C GLY A 48 -3.27 15.54 -18.61
N LYS A 49 -3.06 14.77 -17.56
CA LYS A 49 -3.17 15.19 -16.15
C LYS A 49 -1.81 15.25 -15.47
N ARG A 50 -1.69 16.12 -14.48
CA ARG A 50 -0.55 16.15 -13.55
C ARG A 50 -0.90 15.33 -12.31
N TRP A 51 0.12 14.88 -11.60
CA TRP A 51 -0.06 13.99 -10.46
C TRP A 51 0.71 14.47 -9.24
N LEU A 52 0.11 14.35 -8.07
CA LEU A 52 0.83 14.43 -6.81
C LEU A 52 1.38 13.02 -6.48
N PRO A 53 2.64 12.87 -6.07
CA PRO A 53 3.10 11.58 -5.58
C PRO A 53 2.25 11.08 -4.40
N THR A 54 1.72 9.88 -4.50
CA THR A 54 0.91 9.25 -3.44
C THR A 54 1.66 9.20 -2.10
N ALA A 55 2.99 9.05 -2.15
CA ALA A 55 3.83 9.11 -0.95
C ALA A 55 3.70 10.41 -0.14
N LEU A 56 3.28 11.53 -0.74
CA LEU A 56 3.01 12.77 0.01
C LEU A 56 1.66 12.74 0.71
N VAL A 57 0.66 12.06 0.14
CA VAL A 57 -0.65 11.90 0.78
C VAL A 57 -0.53 11.08 2.08
N TRP A 58 0.42 10.14 2.12
CA TRP A 58 0.72 9.27 3.27
C TRP A 58 1.96 9.74 4.07
N GLY A 59 2.48 10.93 3.80
CA GLY A 59 3.85 11.31 4.11
C GLY A 59 4.15 11.69 5.57
N ASP A 60 3.15 11.81 6.46
CA ASP A 60 3.37 12.23 7.83
C ASP A 60 2.39 11.61 8.84
N GLU A 61 2.63 11.85 10.13
CA GLU A 61 1.80 11.35 11.23
C GLU A 61 0.36 11.87 11.18
N ASN A 62 0.14 13.08 10.65
CA ASN A 62 -1.21 13.63 10.51
C ASN A 62 -2.02 12.88 9.46
N ALA A 63 -1.39 12.51 8.33
CA ALA A 63 -2.01 11.67 7.32
C ALA A 63 -2.41 10.31 7.90
N HIS A 64 -1.51 9.67 8.64
CA HIS A 64 -1.79 8.39 9.32
C HIS A 64 -2.93 8.52 10.33
N ARG A 65 -2.99 9.59 11.12
CA ARG A 65 -4.08 9.84 12.07
C ARG A 65 -5.42 10.00 11.36
N LEU A 66 -5.47 10.77 10.26
CA LEU A 66 -6.68 10.97 9.47
C LEU A 66 -7.15 9.67 8.81
N TRP A 67 -6.23 8.87 8.30
CA TRP A 67 -6.53 7.54 7.76
C TRP A 67 -7.11 6.61 8.84
N TRP A 68 -6.55 6.64 10.05
CA TRP A 68 -7.10 5.90 11.18
C TRP A 68 -8.51 6.34 11.53
N GLU A 69 -8.75 7.65 11.56
CA GLU A 69 -10.07 8.22 11.79
C GLU A 69 -11.05 7.76 10.71
N ALA A 70 -10.66 7.81 9.42
CA ALA A 70 -11.47 7.31 8.32
C ALA A 70 -11.81 5.81 8.46
N ASN A 71 -10.86 4.97 8.88
CA ASN A 71 -11.08 3.54 9.09
C ASN A 71 -12.09 3.20 10.20
N THR A 72 -12.40 4.14 11.10
CA THR A 72 -13.41 3.96 12.15
C THR A 72 -14.83 4.28 11.66
N LEU A 73 -14.98 4.84 10.46
CA LEU A 73 -16.26 5.25 9.93
C LEU A 73 -17.00 4.07 9.28
N ASP A 74 -18.30 4.03 9.45
CA ASP A 74 -19.13 2.97 8.86
C ASP A 74 -19.14 3.01 7.34
N GLU A 75 -18.96 4.19 6.76
CA GLU A 75 -18.91 4.40 5.31
C GLU A 75 -17.64 3.77 4.68
N PHE A 76 -16.53 3.71 5.41
CA PHE A 76 -15.29 3.15 4.90
C PHE A 76 -15.25 1.62 5.13
N TYR A 77 -15.85 0.90 4.20
CA TYR A 77 -16.09 -0.55 4.32
C TYR A 77 -14.86 -1.43 4.10
N SER A 78 -13.91 -1.02 3.22
CA SER A 78 -12.94 -1.96 2.65
C SER A 78 -12.05 -2.64 3.69
N ILE A 79 -11.48 -1.88 4.64
CA ILE A 79 -10.62 -2.44 5.70
C ILE A 79 -11.43 -3.31 6.66
N ARG A 80 -12.63 -2.87 7.05
CA ARG A 80 -13.52 -3.65 7.93
C ARG A 80 -13.91 -4.98 7.28
N ASP A 81 -14.29 -4.95 6.01
CA ASP A 81 -14.70 -6.13 5.27
C ASP A 81 -13.52 -7.10 5.06
N GLU A 82 -12.31 -6.58 4.81
CA GLU A 82 -11.09 -7.39 4.73
C GLU A 82 -10.74 -8.05 6.08
N ILE A 83 -10.79 -7.30 7.19
CA ILE A 83 -10.59 -7.86 8.53
C ILE A 83 -11.61 -8.99 8.81
N ASN A 84 -12.88 -8.78 8.46
CA ASN A 84 -13.92 -9.77 8.65
C ASN A 84 -13.70 -11.00 7.76
N LEU A 85 -13.28 -10.80 6.51
CA LEU A 85 -12.90 -11.90 5.61
C LEU A 85 -11.76 -12.72 6.21
N LEU A 86 -10.68 -12.05 6.65
CA LEU A 86 -9.54 -12.74 7.24
C LEU A 86 -9.91 -13.46 8.55
N LYS A 87 -10.82 -12.90 9.37
CA LYS A 87 -11.33 -13.61 10.57
C LYS A 87 -12.07 -14.89 10.20
N VAL A 88 -12.91 -14.86 9.16
CA VAL A 88 -13.70 -16.02 8.71
C VAL A 88 -12.83 -17.10 8.07
N TRP A 89 -11.86 -16.70 7.25
CA TRP A 89 -11.08 -17.62 6.42
C TRP A 89 -9.66 -17.88 6.92
N ALA A 90 -9.27 -17.29 8.06
CA ALA A 90 -7.91 -17.43 8.61
C ALA A 90 -7.48 -18.90 8.72
N GLN A 91 -8.38 -19.80 9.15
CA GLN A 91 -8.08 -21.22 9.29
C GLN A 91 -7.78 -21.87 7.95
N ASP A 92 -8.56 -21.57 6.91
CA ASP A 92 -8.38 -22.14 5.58
C ASP A 92 -7.10 -21.61 4.93
N ILE A 93 -6.80 -20.33 5.10
CA ILE A 93 -5.55 -19.73 4.64
C ILE A 93 -4.37 -20.34 5.39
N ALA A 94 -4.44 -20.43 6.71
CA ALA A 94 -3.38 -21.01 7.54
C ALA A 94 -3.06 -22.47 7.18
N ARG A 95 -4.05 -23.27 6.76
CA ARG A 95 -3.82 -24.65 6.30
C ARG A 95 -2.93 -24.71 5.05
N GLN A 96 -2.99 -23.70 4.18
CA GLN A 96 -2.18 -23.64 2.96
C GLN A 96 -0.75 -23.17 3.21
N VAL A 97 -0.50 -22.44 4.31
CA VAL A 97 0.85 -22.02 4.68
C VAL A 97 1.64 -23.25 5.14
N GLN A 98 2.78 -23.48 4.51
CA GLN A 98 3.68 -24.58 4.89
C GLN A 98 4.37 -24.26 6.22
N ASP A 99 4.73 -25.28 6.98
CA ASP A 99 5.60 -25.10 8.15
C ASP A 99 6.95 -24.53 7.72
N HIS A 100 7.58 -23.72 8.56
CA HIS A 100 8.81 -22.99 8.27
C HIS A 100 8.71 -22.01 7.08
N SER A 101 7.50 -21.50 6.78
CA SER A 101 7.32 -20.44 5.79
C SER A 101 7.68 -19.07 6.36
N VAL A 102 8.04 -18.17 5.46
CA VAL A 102 8.18 -16.73 5.73
C VAL A 102 6.98 -15.99 5.17
N ILE A 103 6.38 -15.14 5.98
CA ILE A 103 5.24 -14.28 5.60
C ILE A 103 5.73 -12.85 5.57
N ILE A 104 5.58 -12.17 4.45
CA ILE A 104 6.05 -10.79 4.24
C ILE A 104 4.84 -9.91 3.93
N ASP A 105 4.49 -9.01 4.83
CA ASP A 105 3.35 -8.11 4.71
C ASP A 105 3.80 -6.77 4.10
N LEU A 106 3.34 -6.51 2.89
CA LEU A 106 3.74 -5.39 2.05
C LEU A 106 2.98 -4.12 2.47
N GLY A 107 3.66 -3.16 3.10
CA GLY A 107 3.01 -1.98 3.63
C GLY A 107 2.02 -2.35 4.74
N CYS A 108 2.52 -2.92 5.81
CA CYS A 108 1.70 -3.54 6.86
C CYS A 108 0.68 -2.58 7.49
N GLY A 109 0.99 -1.28 7.56
CA GLY A 109 0.12 -0.23 8.08
C GLY A 109 -0.43 -0.54 9.47
N ASP A 110 -1.54 -1.29 9.56
CA ASP A 110 -2.07 -1.82 10.82
C ASP A 110 -2.14 -3.34 10.82
N VAL A 111 -1.48 -3.92 11.80
CA VAL A 111 -1.40 -5.37 12.00
C VAL A 111 -2.76 -6.04 12.31
N THR A 112 -3.77 -5.29 12.69
CA THR A 112 -5.11 -5.81 13.03
C THR A 112 -5.68 -6.69 11.91
N LYS A 113 -5.34 -6.40 10.66
CA LYS A 113 -5.76 -7.20 9.50
C LYS A 113 -5.18 -8.61 9.53
N VAL A 114 -3.88 -8.73 9.78
CA VAL A 114 -3.16 -10.01 9.68
C VAL A 114 -3.24 -10.84 10.95
N VAL A 115 -3.51 -10.24 12.11
CA VAL A 115 -3.59 -10.93 13.40
C VAL A 115 -4.48 -12.18 13.38
N PRO A 116 -5.67 -12.19 12.73
CA PRO A 116 -6.47 -13.43 12.65
C PRO A 116 -5.71 -14.59 12.01
N LEU A 117 -4.95 -14.32 10.95
CA LEU A 117 -4.12 -15.35 10.29
C LEU A 117 -2.96 -15.79 11.19
N LEU A 118 -2.25 -14.86 11.81
CA LEU A 118 -1.12 -15.19 12.71
C LEU A 118 -1.59 -16.02 13.90
N ASN A 119 -2.76 -15.72 14.48
CA ASN A 119 -3.35 -16.50 15.56
C ASN A 119 -3.68 -17.95 15.14
N GLU A 120 -4.17 -18.15 13.91
CA GLU A 120 -4.41 -19.50 13.40
C GLU A 120 -3.13 -20.28 13.16
N LEU A 121 -2.08 -19.62 12.65
CA LEU A 121 -0.77 -20.24 12.46
C LEU A 121 -0.17 -20.66 13.81
N GLU A 122 -0.24 -19.77 14.82
CA GLU A 122 0.18 -20.06 16.18
C GLU A 122 -0.60 -21.24 16.78
N ARG A 123 -1.95 -21.24 16.67
CA ARG A 123 -2.81 -22.31 17.16
C ARG A 123 -2.51 -23.66 16.52
N ASN A 124 -2.14 -23.65 15.25
CA ASN A 124 -1.80 -24.85 14.49
C ASN A 124 -0.34 -25.31 14.71
N GLY A 125 0.44 -24.63 15.58
CA GLY A 125 1.83 -24.95 15.86
C GLY A 125 2.75 -24.78 14.67
N LYS A 126 2.41 -23.92 13.70
CA LYS A 126 3.22 -23.67 12.51
C LYS A 126 4.33 -22.68 12.80
N HIS A 127 5.56 -23.11 12.64
CA HIS A 127 6.73 -22.24 12.71
C HIS A 127 6.76 -21.31 11.51
N VAL A 128 6.47 -20.07 11.72
CA VAL A 128 6.52 -19.03 10.66
C VAL A 128 7.27 -17.81 11.15
N HIS A 129 7.92 -17.11 10.22
CA HIS A 129 8.47 -15.80 10.49
C HIS A 129 7.68 -14.74 9.73
N TYR A 130 7.00 -13.87 10.45
CA TYR A 130 6.25 -12.74 9.91
C TYR A 130 7.15 -11.51 9.83
N TYR A 131 7.31 -10.96 8.64
CA TYR A 131 7.99 -9.72 8.38
C TYR A 131 6.99 -8.62 8.04
N ALA A 132 6.91 -7.59 8.88
CA ALA A 132 6.14 -6.38 8.60
C ALA A 132 7.01 -5.38 7.85
N LEU A 133 6.68 -5.06 6.59
CA LEU A 133 7.38 -4.05 5.82
C LEU A 133 6.65 -2.72 5.86
N ASP A 134 7.37 -1.64 6.15
CA ASP A 134 6.87 -0.27 6.01
C ASP A 134 8.02 0.71 5.75
N ILE A 135 7.70 1.84 5.08
CA ILE A 135 8.64 2.96 4.89
C ILE A 135 8.77 3.83 6.15
N SER A 136 7.84 3.73 7.07
CA SER A 136 7.81 4.44 8.34
C SER A 136 8.32 3.54 9.47
N ARG A 137 9.51 3.85 9.99
CA ARG A 137 10.04 3.16 11.17
C ARG A 137 9.09 3.26 12.37
N LYS A 138 8.47 4.44 12.55
CA LYS A 138 7.51 4.66 13.63
C LYS A 138 6.25 3.80 13.50
N ALA A 139 5.74 3.61 12.27
CA ALA A 139 4.64 2.69 12.02
C ALA A 139 5.02 1.26 12.39
N LEU A 140 6.23 0.80 12.02
CA LEU A 140 6.74 -0.53 12.41
C LEU A 140 6.82 -0.71 13.93
N GLU A 141 7.34 0.27 14.66
CA GLU A 141 7.39 0.23 16.13
C GLU A 141 5.99 0.04 16.72
N ASN A 142 5.01 0.79 16.21
CA ASN A 142 3.61 0.70 16.66
C ASN A 142 2.96 -0.65 16.29
N VAL A 143 3.27 -1.20 15.12
CA VAL A 143 2.79 -2.50 14.65
C VAL A 143 3.34 -3.62 15.52
N LEU A 144 4.66 -3.66 15.71
CA LEU A 144 5.31 -4.71 16.49
C LEU A 144 4.88 -4.71 17.96
N ALA A 145 4.64 -3.51 18.52
CA ALA A 145 4.14 -3.37 19.90
C ALA A 145 2.71 -3.93 20.12
N LYS A 146 1.92 -4.08 19.04
CA LYS A 146 0.56 -4.65 19.09
C LYS A 146 0.53 -6.15 18.91
N LEU A 147 1.62 -6.77 18.44
CA LEU A 147 1.67 -8.22 18.26
C LEU A 147 1.83 -8.93 19.58
N PRO A 148 1.16 -10.09 19.79
CA PRO A 148 1.26 -10.85 21.02
C PRO A 148 2.69 -11.33 21.28
N THR A 149 3.22 -11.01 22.46
CA THR A 149 4.54 -11.50 22.91
C THR A 149 4.49 -12.98 23.35
N SER A 150 3.29 -13.54 23.45
CA SER A 150 3.07 -14.92 23.87
C SER A 150 3.18 -15.96 22.76
N TYR A 151 3.37 -15.53 21.50
CA TYR A 151 3.55 -16.46 20.40
C TYR A 151 4.80 -17.33 20.59
N GLN A 152 4.64 -18.64 20.41
CA GLN A 152 5.69 -19.63 20.52
C GLN A 152 6.21 -20.07 19.13
N TYR A 153 5.32 -20.19 18.18
CA TYR A 153 5.58 -20.67 16.83
C TYR A 153 5.71 -19.53 15.81
N VAL A 154 4.98 -18.44 16.01
CA VAL A 154 5.06 -17.26 15.16
C VAL A 154 6.12 -16.29 15.67
N LYS A 155 7.18 -16.09 14.91
CA LYS A 155 8.16 -15.01 15.14
C LYS A 155 7.84 -13.82 14.25
N TYR A 156 8.24 -12.61 14.66
CA TYR A 156 7.97 -11.42 13.87
C TYR A 156 9.10 -10.39 13.96
N THR A 157 9.31 -9.68 12.84
CA THR A 157 10.37 -8.67 12.67
C THR A 157 9.85 -7.56 11.75
N GLY A 158 10.22 -6.32 12.04
CA GLY A 158 9.98 -5.18 11.15
C GLY A 158 11.05 -5.08 10.08
N LEU A 159 10.66 -4.79 8.86
CA LEU A 159 11.56 -4.43 7.77
C LEU A 159 11.33 -2.96 7.42
N TRP A 160 12.33 -2.13 7.67
CA TRP A 160 12.25 -0.72 7.33
C TRP A 160 12.88 -0.47 5.97
N GLY A 161 12.05 -0.11 4.99
CA GLY A 161 12.47 0.13 3.61
C GLY A 161 11.32 0.20 2.63
N THR A 162 11.67 0.36 1.35
CA THR A 162 10.73 0.41 0.23
C THR A 162 10.43 -0.98 -0.33
N PHE A 163 9.44 -1.09 -1.23
CA PHE A 163 9.19 -2.32 -1.99
C PHE A 163 10.39 -2.73 -2.86
N ASP A 164 11.16 -1.76 -3.40
CA ASP A 164 12.37 -2.05 -4.17
C ASP A 164 13.46 -2.65 -3.27
N ASN A 165 13.66 -2.09 -2.08
CA ASN A 165 14.59 -2.64 -1.11
C ASN A 165 14.21 -4.07 -0.72
N LEU A 166 12.92 -4.33 -0.48
CA LEU A 166 12.45 -5.67 -0.17
C LEU A 166 12.71 -6.66 -1.31
N ARG A 167 12.42 -6.28 -2.57
CA ARG A 167 12.68 -7.16 -3.72
C ARG A 167 14.15 -7.55 -3.83
N ALA A 168 15.06 -6.64 -3.54
CA ALA A 168 16.49 -6.93 -3.49
C ALA A 168 16.86 -7.83 -2.27
N TRP A 169 16.25 -7.57 -1.12
CA TRP A 169 16.55 -8.23 0.13
C TRP A 169 16.01 -9.66 0.21
N CYS A 170 14.78 -9.89 -0.29
CA CYS A 170 14.07 -11.16 -0.12
C CYS A 170 14.68 -12.33 -0.89
N GLY A 171 15.61 -12.08 -1.82
CA GLY A 171 16.39 -13.13 -2.49
C GLY A 171 17.26 -13.98 -1.55
N ASN A 172 17.58 -13.47 -0.35
CA ASN A 172 18.36 -14.17 0.66
C ASN A 172 17.54 -15.21 1.46
N ILE A 173 16.20 -15.14 1.40
CA ILE A 173 15.29 -16.06 2.10
C ILE A 173 15.22 -17.36 1.31
N GLN A 174 15.56 -18.50 1.93
CA GLN A 174 15.51 -19.82 1.29
C GLN A 174 14.16 -20.53 1.51
N GLU A 175 13.48 -20.24 2.59
CA GLU A 175 12.20 -20.78 2.98
C GLU A 175 11.11 -20.41 1.96
N PRO A 176 9.98 -21.13 1.88
CA PRO A 176 8.81 -20.74 1.10
C PRO A 176 8.28 -19.38 1.58
N ARG A 177 8.01 -18.46 0.65
CA ARG A 177 7.60 -17.10 0.97
C ARG A 177 6.13 -16.87 0.61
N TRP A 178 5.43 -16.20 1.51
CA TRP A 178 4.11 -15.66 1.29
C TRP A 178 4.20 -14.14 1.29
N PHE A 179 3.90 -13.52 0.17
CA PHE A 179 3.79 -12.06 0.06
C PHE A 179 2.33 -11.67 0.30
N LEU A 180 2.08 -10.87 1.33
CA LEU A 180 0.76 -10.35 1.63
C LEU A 180 0.66 -8.91 1.12
N SER A 181 -0.34 -8.63 0.31
CA SER A 181 -0.73 -7.27 -0.09
C SER A 181 -2.16 -7.06 0.36
N LEU A 182 -2.32 -6.62 1.59
CA LEU A 182 -3.59 -6.39 2.26
C LEU A 182 -3.91 -4.89 2.31
N GLY A 183 -5.20 -4.52 2.45
CA GLY A 183 -5.62 -3.12 2.46
C GLY A 183 -5.69 -2.50 1.07
N SER A 184 -5.91 -3.30 0.04
CA SER A 184 -5.99 -2.84 -1.35
C SER A 184 -4.77 -2.01 -1.77
N ILE A 185 -3.55 -2.46 -1.42
CA ILE A 185 -2.31 -1.82 -1.87
C ILE A 185 -2.12 -2.11 -3.35
N PHE A 186 -2.17 -3.39 -3.75
CA PHE A 186 -2.18 -3.80 -5.14
C PHE A 186 -3.55 -3.53 -5.79
N GLY A 187 -3.54 -3.17 -7.07
CA GLY A 187 -4.77 -2.96 -7.85
C GLY A 187 -5.35 -1.54 -7.79
N ASN A 188 -4.65 -0.60 -7.15
CA ASN A 188 -5.05 0.82 -7.11
C ASN A 188 -4.44 1.67 -8.23
N ASP A 189 -3.96 1.05 -9.30
CA ASP A 189 -3.38 1.72 -10.44
C ASP A 189 -4.14 1.38 -11.73
N GLU A 190 -3.92 2.17 -12.78
CA GLU A 190 -4.39 1.87 -14.12
C GLU A 190 -3.96 0.45 -14.54
N PHE A 191 -4.79 -0.24 -15.32
CA PHE A 191 -4.69 -1.67 -15.62
C PHE A 191 -3.29 -2.13 -16.04
N GLN A 192 -2.65 -1.39 -16.96
CA GLN A 192 -1.32 -1.76 -17.45
C GLN A 192 -0.21 -1.46 -16.41
N ILE A 193 -0.40 -0.42 -15.59
CA ILE A 193 0.51 -0.08 -14.49
C ILE A 193 0.45 -1.18 -13.42
N ALA A 194 -0.76 -1.61 -13.05
CA ALA A 194 -0.97 -2.71 -12.10
C ALA A 194 -0.29 -4.02 -12.59
N ILE A 195 -0.42 -4.35 -13.87
CA ILE A 195 0.29 -5.50 -14.47
C ILE A 195 1.80 -5.33 -14.36
N ASN A 196 2.33 -4.14 -14.65
CA ASN A 196 3.77 -3.90 -14.61
C ASN A 196 4.32 -4.00 -13.18
N ASP A 197 3.56 -3.54 -12.18
CA ASP A 197 3.94 -3.69 -10.77
C ASP A 197 3.88 -5.15 -10.30
N LEU A 198 2.86 -5.89 -10.74
CA LEU A 198 2.77 -7.31 -10.45
C LEU A 198 3.94 -8.09 -11.08
N LYS A 199 4.38 -7.73 -12.29
CA LYS A 199 5.58 -8.31 -12.92
C LYS A 199 6.84 -8.15 -12.08
N LYS A 200 7.02 -7.01 -11.40
CA LYS A 200 8.16 -6.79 -10.50
C LYS A 200 8.17 -7.78 -9.34
N TRP A 201 7.00 -8.12 -8.80
CA TRP A 201 6.88 -9.13 -7.74
C TRP A 201 7.09 -10.53 -8.29
N VAL A 202 6.46 -10.88 -9.41
CA VAL A 202 6.63 -12.19 -10.04
C VAL A 202 8.09 -12.45 -10.40
N SER A 203 8.85 -11.42 -10.80
CA SER A 203 10.27 -11.56 -11.15
C SER A 203 11.17 -12.03 -10.00
N VAL A 204 10.74 -11.86 -8.75
CA VAL A 204 11.47 -12.30 -7.56
C VAL A 204 10.85 -13.53 -6.88
N MET A 205 9.66 -13.95 -7.35
CA MET A 205 8.98 -15.14 -6.83
C MET A 205 9.56 -16.42 -7.41
N ARG A 206 9.54 -17.46 -6.60
CA ARG A 206 9.92 -18.84 -6.95
C ARG A 206 8.66 -19.71 -7.07
N PRO A 207 8.72 -20.89 -7.69
CA PRO A 207 7.54 -21.75 -7.86
C PRO A 207 6.80 -22.12 -6.57
N GLN A 208 7.50 -22.22 -5.44
CA GLN A 208 6.92 -22.51 -4.13
C GLN A 208 6.35 -21.29 -3.41
N ASP A 209 6.67 -20.08 -3.86
CA ASP A 209 6.18 -18.85 -3.23
C ASP A 209 4.69 -18.63 -3.54
N ARG A 210 4.03 -17.88 -2.70
CA ARG A 210 2.60 -17.53 -2.82
C ARG A 210 2.41 -16.03 -2.61
N MET A 211 1.32 -15.52 -3.16
CA MET A 211 0.87 -14.15 -2.94
C MET A 211 -0.56 -14.17 -2.44
N LEU A 212 -0.84 -13.49 -1.33
CA LEU A 212 -2.18 -13.27 -0.81
C LEU A 212 -2.56 -11.81 -1.06
N LEU A 213 -3.55 -11.61 -1.91
CA LEU A 213 -3.99 -10.28 -2.33
C LEU A 213 -5.35 -9.97 -1.74
N GLY A 214 -5.45 -8.89 -0.97
CA GLY A 214 -6.71 -8.28 -0.57
C GLY A 214 -7.13 -7.28 -1.64
N LEU A 215 -8.23 -7.55 -2.33
CA LEU A 215 -8.70 -6.78 -3.48
C LEU A 215 -10.15 -6.35 -3.27
N ASP A 216 -10.45 -5.11 -3.60
CA ASP A 216 -11.78 -4.54 -3.52
C ASP A 216 -12.43 -4.53 -4.92
N ALA A 217 -13.48 -5.34 -5.09
CA ALA A 217 -14.25 -5.48 -6.31
C ALA A 217 -15.65 -4.85 -6.20
N CYS A 218 -15.80 -3.82 -5.36
CA CYS A 218 -17.08 -3.15 -5.21
C CYS A 218 -17.51 -2.48 -6.51
N ASP A 219 -18.73 -2.77 -6.96
CA ASP A 219 -19.34 -2.21 -8.17
C ASP A 219 -20.51 -1.25 -7.87
N ASP A 220 -20.69 -0.89 -6.62
CA ASP A 220 -21.69 0.08 -6.15
C ASP A 220 -21.08 1.49 -6.08
N ASP A 221 -21.49 2.35 -7.01
CA ASP A 221 -21.00 3.72 -7.14
C ASP A 221 -21.23 4.55 -5.86
N GLU A 222 -22.40 4.40 -5.23
CA GLU A 222 -22.75 5.18 -4.04
C GLU A 222 -21.95 4.71 -2.82
N LYS A 223 -21.78 3.41 -2.66
CA LYS A 223 -20.97 2.82 -1.59
C LYS A 223 -19.50 3.24 -1.72
N VAL A 224 -18.94 3.20 -2.93
CA VAL A 224 -17.57 3.67 -3.19
C VAL A 224 -17.46 5.16 -2.97
N TRP A 225 -18.42 5.96 -3.48
CA TRP A 225 -18.44 7.41 -3.26
C TRP A 225 -18.41 7.76 -1.77
N ARG A 226 -19.30 7.19 -0.97
CA ARG A 226 -19.40 7.47 0.48
C ARG A 226 -18.14 7.06 1.23
N SER A 227 -17.47 5.99 0.82
CA SER A 227 -16.28 5.51 1.51
C SER A 227 -15.09 6.47 1.41
N TYR A 228 -15.04 7.28 0.35
CA TYR A 228 -13.97 8.27 0.14
C TYR A 228 -14.44 9.72 0.36
N ASN A 229 -15.74 9.99 0.45
CA ASN A 229 -16.32 11.29 0.74
C ASN A 229 -17.08 11.22 2.08
N ASP A 230 -16.32 10.95 3.12
CA ASP A 230 -16.83 10.65 4.45
C ASP A 230 -17.38 11.91 5.16
N VAL A 231 -18.32 11.68 6.10
CA VAL A 231 -19.02 12.76 6.84
C VAL A 231 -18.11 13.59 7.75
N LYS A 232 -16.89 13.14 8.04
CA LYS A 232 -15.90 13.87 8.83
C LYS A 232 -14.80 14.53 7.99
N ASP A 233 -14.92 14.43 6.67
CA ASP A 233 -13.91 14.96 5.72
C ASP A 233 -12.50 14.44 5.95
N CYS A 234 -12.33 13.22 6.49
CA CYS A 234 -11.03 12.65 6.79
C CYS A 234 -10.15 12.55 5.54
N TRP A 235 -10.72 12.00 4.46
CA TRP A 235 -10.02 11.90 3.18
C TRP A 235 -9.68 13.25 2.58
N HIS A 236 -10.64 14.17 2.54
CA HIS A 236 -10.43 15.52 2.03
C HIS A 236 -9.32 16.26 2.80
N ARG A 237 -9.32 16.16 4.13
CA ARG A 237 -8.26 16.73 4.99
C ARG A 237 -6.91 16.06 4.74
N MET A 238 -6.88 14.75 4.53
CA MET A 238 -5.66 14.00 4.22
C MET A 238 -5.06 14.40 2.86
N ILE A 239 -5.90 14.58 1.84
CA ILE A 239 -5.46 15.08 0.52
C ILE A 239 -4.88 16.48 0.63
N ARG A 240 -5.54 17.40 1.34
CA ARG A 240 -5.02 18.75 1.60
C ARG A 240 -3.70 18.75 2.36
N ASN A 241 -3.56 17.84 3.32
CA ASN A 241 -2.31 17.65 4.05
C ASN A 241 -1.17 17.23 3.10
N GLY A 242 -1.41 16.28 2.19
CA GLY A 242 -0.42 15.87 1.18
C GLY A 242 0.01 17.01 0.25
N LEU A 243 -0.94 17.85 -0.18
CA LEU A 243 -0.66 19.05 -0.96
C LEU A 243 0.17 20.06 -0.14
N ALA A 244 -0.15 20.28 1.14
CA ALA A 244 0.63 21.16 2.02
C ALA A 244 2.04 20.62 2.27
N LEU A 245 2.23 19.30 2.35
CA LEU A 245 3.55 18.68 2.46
C LEU A 245 4.43 18.95 1.24
N SER A 246 3.84 19.08 0.04
CA SER A 246 4.59 19.44 -1.16
C SER A 246 5.26 20.81 -1.05
N ASN A 247 4.68 21.77 -0.30
CA ASN A 247 5.32 23.05 0.01
C ASN A 247 6.62 22.85 0.79
N LYS A 248 6.59 21.97 1.80
CA LYS A 248 7.78 21.67 2.61
C LYS A 248 8.87 21.00 1.77
N VAL A 249 8.50 20.03 0.92
CA VAL A 249 9.42 19.32 0.04
C VAL A 249 10.09 20.26 -0.97
N LEU A 250 9.35 21.23 -1.51
CA LEU A 250 9.89 22.23 -2.44
C LEU A 250 10.57 23.41 -1.77
N GLY A 251 10.37 23.59 -0.45
CA GLY A 251 10.85 24.75 0.28
C GLY A 251 10.17 26.05 -0.13
N HIS A 252 8.95 25.97 -0.67
CA HIS A 252 8.21 27.12 -1.22
C HIS A 252 6.69 26.88 -1.09
N GLU A 253 5.95 27.94 -0.70
CA GLU A 253 4.49 27.92 -0.55
C GLU A 253 3.80 28.15 -1.91
N TRP A 254 3.78 27.13 -2.75
CA TRP A 254 3.07 27.16 -4.02
C TRP A 254 1.60 26.72 -3.90
N TYR A 255 1.30 25.83 -2.97
CA TYR A 255 -0.06 25.41 -2.64
C TYR A 255 -0.59 26.23 -1.48
N ARG A 256 -1.68 26.92 -1.70
CA ARG A 256 -2.48 27.63 -0.68
C ARG A 256 -3.91 27.14 -0.76
N PRO A 257 -4.53 26.70 0.34
CA PRO A 257 -5.87 26.10 0.34
C PRO A 257 -6.95 26.92 -0.38
N GLU A 258 -6.87 28.25 -0.31
CA GLU A 258 -7.81 29.19 -0.94
C GLU A 258 -7.71 29.25 -2.47
N ASP A 259 -6.60 28.79 -3.04
CA ASP A 259 -6.34 28.78 -4.47
C ASP A 259 -6.79 27.48 -5.14
N TRP A 260 -7.29 26.52 -4.36
CA TRP A 260 -7.60 25.19 -4.82
C TRP A 260 -8.95 24.67 -4.29
N GLU A 261 -9.72 24.12 -5.20
CA GLU A 261 -10.86 23.26 -4.88
C GLU A 261 -10.37 21.80 -4.88
N VAL A 262 -10.59 21.09 -3.78
CA VAL A 262 -10.25 19.65 -3.68
C VAL A 262 -11.55 18.87 -3.71
N ILE A 263 -11.73 18.05 -4.74
CA ILE A 263 -12.98 17.33 -5.02
C ILE A 263 -12.74 15.84 -5.23
N GLY A 264 -13.67 15.02 -4.75
CA GLY A 264 -13.78 13.62 -5.12
C GLY A 264 -14.50 13.46 -6.46
N VAL A 265 -14.07 12.53 -7.29
CA VAL A 265 -14.70 12.24 -8.59
C VAL A 265 -14.76 10.72 -8.79
N CYS A 266 -15.95 10.21 -9.08
CA CYS A 266 -16.10 8.80 -9.50
C CYS A 266 -16.20 8.72 -11.03
N HIS A 267 -15.49 7.76 -11.60
CA HIS A 267 -15.56 7.43 -13.01
C HIS A 267 -15.89 5.96 -13.17
N ARG A 268 -16.93 5.66 -13.94
CA ARG A 268 -17.23 4.29 -14.32
C ARG A 268 -16.80 4.04 -15.77
N ARG A 269 -15.84 3.15 -15.93
CA ARG A 269 -15.51 2.53 -17.22
C ARG A 269 -15.79 1.04 -17.09
N SER A 270 -17.04 0.66 -17.33
CA SER A 270 -17.53 -0.70 -17.08
C SER A 270 -16.57 -1.77 -17.60
N PRO A 271 -16.18 -2.76 -16.78
CA PRO A 271 -16.69 -3.02 -15.43
C PRO A 271 -15.93 -2.31 -14.30
N THR A 272 -14.92 -1.49 -14.59
CA THR A 272 -14.07 -0.84 -13.59
C THR A 272 -14.69 0.44 -13.08
N LEU A 273 -14.76 0.60 -11.77
CA LEU A 273 -15.09 1.82 -11.08
C LEU A 273 -13.82 2.45 -10.49
N THR A 274 -13.65 3.75 -10.69
CA THR A 274 -12.50 4.49 -10.16
C THR A 274 -12.98 5.67 -9.36
N HIS A 275 -12.45 5.85 -8.16
CA HIS A 275 -12.58 7.09 -7.40
C HIS A 275 -11.24 7.84 -7.46
N GLN A 276 -11.30 9.15 -7.72
CA GLN A 276 -10.14 10.04 -7.73
C GLN A 276 -10.37 11.22 -6.80
N TRP A 277 -9.32 11.65 -6.12
CA TRP A 277 -9.24 12.98 -5.54
C TRP A 277 -8.44 13.89 -6.46
N VAL A 278 -9.02 15.05 -6.75
CA VAL A 278 -8.47 16.04 -7.70
C VAL A 278 -8.39 17.39 -7.02
N ALA A 279 -7.24 18.04 -7.11
CA ALA A 279 -7.08 19.44 -6.77
C ALA A 279 -7.19 20.28 -8.05
N ARG A 280 -8.19 21.17 -8.13
CA ARG A 280 -8.46 22.06 -9.25
C ARG A 280 -8.09 23.48 -8.87
N ALA A 281 -7.26 24.14 -9.67
CA ALA A 281 -6.87 25.51 -9.44
C ALA A 281 -8.08 26.47 -9.63
N THR A 282 -8.38 27.30 -8.63
CA THR A 282 -9.46 28.31 -8.71
C THR A 282 -9.00 29.62 -9.37
N ARG A 283 -7.71 29.80 -9.50
CA ARG A 283 -7.01 30.88 -10.23
C ARG A 283 -5.70 30.36 -10.79
N THR A 284 -5.00 31.19 -11.56
CA THR A 284 -3.62 30.82 -12.00
C THR A 284 -2.69 30.76 -10.80
N VAL A 285 -1.98 29.65 -10.65
CA VAL A 285 -1.01 29.38 -9.58
C VAL A 285 0.38 29.25 -10.19
N HIS A 286 1.38 29.86 -9.56
CA HIS A 286 2.77 29.76 -9.96
C HIS A 286 3.57 28.95 -8.93
N CYS A 287 4.15 27.85 -9.35
CA CYS A 287 5.10 27.06 -8.57
C CYS A 287 6.52 27.46 -8.99
N GLU A 288 7.06 28.50 -8.37
CA GLU A 288 8.33 29.12 -8.72
C GLU A 288 9.51 28.11 -8.77
N PRO A 289 9.70 27.20 -7.76
CA PRO A 289 10.81 26.26 -7.79
C PRO A 289 10.84 25.32 -8.99
N LEU A 290 9.68 25.15 -9.67
CA LEU A 290 9.53 24.30 -10.83
C LEU A 290 9.38 25.11 -12.13
N GLY A 291 9.29 26.44 -12.06
CA GLY A 291 8.94 27.28 -13.21
C GLY A 291 7.59 26.91 -13.84
N LEU A 292 6.68 26.37 -13.01
CA LEU A 292 5.41 25.80 -13.48
C LEU A 292 4.26 26.77 -13.24
N TYR A 293 3.53 27.07 -14.30
CA TYR A 293 2.26 27.82 -14.23
C TYR A 293 1.09 26.83 -14.40
N LEU A 294 0.17 26.86 -13.45
CA LEU A 294 -1.06 26.11 -13.48
C LEU A 294 -2.19 27.09 -13.72
N ALA A 295 -2.84 26.99 -14.87
CA ALA A 295 -3.94 27.89 -15.23
C ALA A 295 -5.16 27.62 -14.34
N GLN A 296 -6.05 28.62 -14.23
CA GLN A 296 -7.36 28.41 -13.62
C GLN A 296 -8.08 27.23 -14.29
N GLY A 297 -8.63 26.32 -13.48
CA GLY A 297 -9.28 25.10 -13.94
C GLY A 297 -8.32 23.92 -14.21
N GLU A 298 -7.00 24.13 -14.16
CA GLU A 298 -6.05 23.01 -14.30
C GLU A 298 -6.10 22.10 -13.09
N GLU A 299 -6.02 20.79 -13.34
CA GLU A 299 -6.20 19.76 -12.34
C GLU A 299 -4.90 19.00 -12.04
N ILE A 300 -4.73 18.65 -10.77
CA ILE A 300 -3.73 17.71 -10.28
C ILE A 300 -4.47 16.54 -9.64
N VAL A 301 -4.27 15.32 -10.14
CA VAL A 301 -4.76 14.12 -9.49
C VAL A 301 -3.88 13.86 -8.28
N THR A 302 -4.48 13.74 -7.12
CA THR A 302 -3.75 13.58 -5.86
C THR A 302 -3.73 12.14 -5.37
N ASN A 303 -4.82 11.43 -5.61
CA ASN A 303 -4.90 9.99 -5.32
C ASN A 303 -6.04 9.37 -6.13
N GLU A 304 -5.93 8.07 -6.40
CA GLU A 304 -7.00 7.31 -7.04
C GLU A 304 -7.06 5.87 -6.54
N TRP A 305 -8.25 5.29 -6.65
CA TRP A 305 -8.53 3.90 -6.28
C TRP A 305 -9.35 3.24 -7.37
N TYR A 306 -8.87 2.11 -7.84
CA TYR A 306 -9.53 1.29 -8.84
C TYR A 306 -10.28 0.13 -8.18
N LYS A 307 -11.49 -0.13 -8.65
CA LYS A 307 -12.31 -1.28 -8.27
C LYS A 307 -12.48 -2.15 -9.52
N TYR A 308 -11.53 -3.05 -9.70
CA TYR A 308 -11.57 -3.99 -10.83
C TYR A 308 -12.58 -5.10 -10.55
N GLY A 309 -13.34 -5.48 -11.60
CA GLY A 309 -14.13 -6.70 -11.54
C GLY A 309 -13.24 -7.96 -11.51
N PRO A 310 -13.82 -9.10 -11.09
CA PRO A 310 -13.07 -10.36 -10.99
C PRO A 310 -12.36 -10.79 -12.27
N ASP A 311 -13.01 -10.54 -13.41
CA ASP A 311 -12.49 -10.94 -14.72
C ASP A 311 -11.27 -10.09 -15.12
N GLU A 312 -11.29 -8.79 -14.78
CA GLU A 312 -10.14 -7.90 -14.99
C GLU A 312 -8.97 -8.29 -14.09
N MET A 313 -9.24 -8.60 -12.83
CA MET A 313 -8.23 -9.10 -11.90
C MET A 313 -7.59 -10.40 -12.42
N GLN A 314 -8.41 -11.33 -12.92
CA GLN A 314 -7.90 -12.57 -13.50
C GLN A 314 -7.02 -12.30 -14.72
N LYS A 315 -7.41 -11.38 -15.61
CA LYS A 315 -6.58 -10.97 -16.75
C LYS A 315 -5.24 -10.37 -16.33
N GLN A 316 -5.21 -9.60 -15.22
CA GLN A 316 -3.94 -9.08 -14.67
C GLN A 316 -3.04 -10.22 -14.20
N PHE A 317 -3.59 -11.24 -13.52
CA PHE A 317 -2.84 -12.41 -13.07
C PHE A 317 -2.32 -13.25 -14.25
N ASP A 318 -3.17 -13.53 -15.21
CA ASP A 318 -2.80 -14.27 -16.42
C ASP A 318 -1.69 -13.59 -17.21
N ALA A 319 -1.74 -12.26 -17.31
CA ALA A 319 -0.74 -11.45 -18.02
C ALA A 319 0.67 -11.54 -17.44
N VAL A 320 0.80 -12.02 -16.19
CA VAL A 320 2.09 -12.19 -15.50
C VAL A 320 2.40 -13.64 -15.17
N GLY A 321 1.55 -14.59 -15.59
CA GLY A 321 1.72 -16.01 -15.36
C GLY A 321 1.41 -16.48 -13.93
N LEU A 322 0.62 -15.71 -13.18
CA LEU A 322 0.13 -16.13 -11.87
C LEU A 322 -1.12 -17.02 -12.03
N SER A 323 -1.14 -18.13 -11.30
CA SER A 323 -2.31 -18.99 -11.20
C SER A 323 -3.09 -18.67 -9.94
N ASN A 324 -4.40 -18.49 -10.06
CA ASN A 324 -5.29 -18.38 -8.91
C ASN A 324 -5.52 -19.77 -8.31
N VAL A 325 -4.94 -20.04 -7.14
CA VAL A 325 -5.00 -21.36 -6.47
C VAL A 325 -6.12 -21.45 -5.43
N ALA A 326 -6.56 -20.29 -4.88
CA ALA A 326 -7.66 -20.23 -3.93
C ALA A 326 -8.27 -18.82 -3.93
N GLN A 327 -9.54 -18.74 -3.58
CA GLN A 327 -10.27 -17.48 -3.54
C GLN A 327 -11.27 -17.48 -2.38
N TRP A 328 -11.25 -16.42 -1.59
CA TRP A 328 -12.17 -16.20 -0.48
C TRP A 328 -12.97 -14.92 -0.70
N LYS A 329 -14.23 -14.96 -0.32
CA LYS A 329 -15.13 -13.80 -0.45
C LYS A 329 -15.60 -13.33 0.90
N SER A 330 -15.80 -12.02 1.05
CA SER A 330 -16.41 -11.45 2.24
C SER A 330 -17.86 -11.95 2.37
N PRO A 331 -18.30 -12.33 3.61
CA PRO A 331 -19.69 -12.68 3.87
C PRO A 331 -20.67 -11.51 3.64
N SER A 332 -20.20 -10.27 3.70
CA SER A 332 -21.01 -9.05 3.63
C SER A 332 -21.39 -8.61 2.21
N GLY A 333 -21.09 -9.41 1.17
CA GLY A 333 -21.51 -9.11 -0.21
C GLY A 333 -20.34 -9.08 -1.21
N PRO A 334 -20.49 -8.50 -2.41
CA PRO A 334 -19.52 -8.57 -3.51
C PRO A 334 -18.26 -7.74 -3.24
N VAL A 335 -17.58 -7.99 -2.15
CA VAL A 335 -16.29 -7.37 -1.83
C VAL A 335 -15.26 -8.47 -1.71
N CYS A 336 -14.16 -8.30 -2.39
CA CYS A 336 -12.96 -9.15 -2.42
C CYS A 336 -13.22 -10.57 -2.94
N LYS A 337 -12.80 -10.75 -4.14
CA LYS A 337 -12.47 -12.08 -4.66
C LYS A 337 -10.99 -12.32 -4.44
#